data_1ec47b2352b320e4f2030ac3e2be0ae4
#
_entry.id   1ec47b2352b320e4f2030ac3e2be0ae4
#
_cell.length_a   1.000
_cell.length_b   1.000
_cell.length_c   1.000
_cell.angle_alpha   90.00
_cell.angle_beta   90.00
_cell.angle_gamma   90.00
#
_symmetry.space_group_name_H-M   'P 1'
#
loop_
_entity.id
_entity.type
_entity.pdbx_description
1 polymer ?
#
loop_
_entity_poly.entity_id
_entity_poly.type
_entity_poly.pdbx_seq_one_letter_code
_entity_poly.pdbx_strand_id
1 'polypeptide(L)'
;MDKKMNFKYFYGTEADQFSFYRIPKALFTNDCFKDLSSDAKILYGLMLDRMSLSIKNQWFDEENRAYIYFSIEDIMELLNCGRNKAVKSLQELDDEKGIGLIEKRRQGFGKVTIIYVKSFVQEECEEQKKEKSKMVKFINQTSVCLLYTSDAA
;
A
#
# COMPACT_ATOMS: atom_id res chain seq x y z
N MET A 1 -23.79 6.16 23.97
CA MET A 1 -22.88 5.44 24.87
C MET A 1 -21.68 6.30 25.15
N ASP A 2 -21.74 6.99 26.26
CA ASP A 2 -20.72 7.98 26.57
C ASP A 2 -19.66 7.41 27.51
N LYS A 3 -18.90 6.44 27.04
CA LYS A 3 -17.68 6.05 27.72
C LYS A 3 -16.56 6.99 27.29
N LYS A 4 -16.46 8.11 27.99
CA LYS A 4 -15.34 9.01 27.85
C LYS A 4 -14.08 8.29 28.36
N MET A 5 -13.24 7.84 27.43
CA MET A 5 -11.96 7.22 27.76
C MET A 5 -10.95 8.31 28.04
N ASN A 6 -10.14 8.12 29.06
CA ASN A 6 -9.09 9.05 29.44
C ASN A 6 -7.77 8.62 28.81
N PHE A 7 -7.37 9.29 27.73
CA PHE A 7 -6.10 9.02 27.07
C PHE A 7 -5.00 9.93 27.62
N LYS A 8 -3.80 9.41 27.64
CA LYS A 8 -2.62 10.15 28.12
C LYS A 8 -1.95 10.92 26.98
N TYR A 9 -1.23 11.98 27.34
CA TYR A 9 -0.38 12.69 26.41
C TYR A 9 0.89 11.88 26.11
N PHE A 10 1.44 12.05 24.90
CA PHE A 10 2.76 11.52 24.59
C PHE A 10 3.86 12.41 25.19
N TYR A 11 4.86 11.77 25.76
CA TYR A 11 6.05 12.44 26.29
C TYR A 11 7.30 11.91 25.57
N GLY A 12 8.04 12.81 24.90
CA GLY A 12 9.27 12.42 24.19
C GLY A 12 9.03 11.47 23.02
N THR A 13 9.69 10.33 23.05
CA THR A 13 9.66 9.33 21.96
C THR A 13 8.72 8.16 22.21
N GLU A 14 7.79 8.28 23.14
CA GLU A 14 6.86 7.19 23.48
C GLU A 14 6.03 6.69 22.30
N ALA A 15 5.81 7.54 21.29
CA ALA A 15 5.09 7.16 20.08
C ALA A 15 5.76 6.01 19.31
N ASP A 16 7.07 5.84 19.45
CA ASP A 16 7.83 4.82 18.74
C ASP A 16 7.62 3.40 19.30
N GLN A 17 6.93 3.28 20.43
CA GLN A 17 6.68 2.00 21.10
C GLN A 17 5.53 1.18 20.48
N PHE A 18 4.75 1.77 19.60
CA PHE A 18 3.58 1.12 19.02
C PHE A 18 3.93 0.32 17.77
N SER A 19 3.17 -0.74 17.55
CA SER A 19 3.13 -1.40 16.24
C SER A 19 2.25 -0.62 15.28
N PHE A 20 2.67 -0.50 14.05
CA PHE A 20 1.99 0.30 13.05
C PHE A 20 1.70 -0.50 11.78
N TYR A 21 0.53 -0.24 11.19
CA TYR A 21 0.34 -0.50 9.78
C TYR A 21 0.96 0.64 8.99
N ARG A 22 1.69 0.31 7.93
CA ARG A 22 2.34 1.31 7.10
C ARG A 22 1.51 1.55 5.84
N ILE A 23 1.10 2.78 5.64
CA ILE A 23 0.37 3.19 4.46
C ILE A 23 1.27 4.11 3.64
N PRO A 24 1.59 3.75 2.38
CA PRO A 24 2.46 4.60 1.56
C PRO A 24 1.87 5.99 1.37
N LYS A 25 2.68 7.01 1.58
CA LYS A 25 2.28 8.41 1.39
C LYS A 25 1.86 8.69 -0.06
N ALA A 26 2.42 7.97 -1.02
CA ALA A 26 2.09 8.12 -2.43
C ALA A 26 0.60 7.94 -2.72
N LEU A 27 -0.11 7.13 -1.94
CA LEU A 27 -1.56 6.95 -2.08
C LEU A 27 -2.34 8.24 -1.80
N PHE A 28 -1.77 9.16 -1.05
CA PHE A 28 -2.38 10.44 -0.71
C PHE A 28 -1.84 11.61 -1.55
N THR A 29 -0.63 11.51 -2.05
CA THR A 29 0.07 12.61 -2.73
C THR A 29 0.10 12.47 -4.24
N ASN A 30 0.03 11.25 -4.77
CA ASN A 30 0.07 11.00 -6.20
C ASN A 30 -1.35 11.14 -6.80
N ASP A 31 -1.44 11.89 -7.90
CA ASP A 31 -2.71 12.17 -8.60
C ASP A 31 -3.38 10.90 -9.13
N CYS A 32 -2.63 9.85 -9.42
CA CYS A 32 -3.17 8.57 -9.88
C CYS A 32 -4.12 7.92 -8.88
N PHE A 33 -3.98 8.25 -7.60
CA PHE A 33 -4.73 7.62 -6.52
C PHE A 33 -5.80 8.53 -5.91
N LYS A 34 -6.10 9.66 -6.52
CA LYS A 34 -7.10 10.62 -6.02
C LYS A 34 -8.49 10.02 -5.85
N ASP A 35 -8.87 9.15 -6.77
CA ASP A 35 -10.21 8.56 -6.80
C ASP A 35 -10.36 7.36 -5.86
N LEU A 36 -9.27 6.90 -5.27
CA LEU A 36 -9.34 5.85 -4.27
C LEU A 36 -9.95 6.37 -2.97
N SER A 37 -10.88 5.60 -2.43
CA SER A 37 -11.44 5.89 -1.11
C SER A 37 -10.39 5.72 -0.02
N SER A 38 -10.62 6.35 1.12
CA SER A 38 -9.77 6.18 2.31
C SER A 38 -9.74 4.71 2.76
N ASP A 39 -10.87 4.03 2.67
CA ASP A 39 -10.96 2.60 3.03
C ASP A 39 -10.07 1.74 2.13
N ALA A 40 -10.04 2.01 0.82
CA ALA A 40 -9.18 1.29 -0.11
C ALA A 40 -7.68 1.53 0.18
N LYS A 41 -7.31 2.76 0.51
CA LYS A 41 -5.93 3.10 0.89
C LYS A 41 -5.50 2.39 2.17
N ILE A 42 -6.37 2.37 3.17
CA ILE A 42 -6.13 1.64 4.42
C ILE A 42 -6.01 0.15 4.14
N LEU A 43 -6.90 -0.40 3.34
CA LEU A 43 -6.88 -1.82 2.97
C LEU A 43 -5.55 -2.21 2.30
N TYR A 44 -5.04 -1.38 1.42
CA TYR A 44 -3.74 -1.61 0.79
C TYR A 44 -2.61 -1.68 1.85
N GLY A 45 -2.64 -0.80 2.83
CA GLY A 45 -1.68 -0.83 3.95
C GLY A 45 -1.78 -2.10 4.78
N LEU A 46 -2.99 -2.58 5.05
CA LEU A 46 -3.23 -3.86 5.74
C LEU A 46 -2.70 -5.04 4.93
N MET A 47 -2.86 -5.02 3.62
CA MET A 47 -2.34 -6.06 2.74
C MET A 47 -0.81 -6.07 2.69
N LEU A 48 -0.17 -4.90 2.73
CA LEU A 48 1.29 -4.80 2.81
C LEU A 48 1.83 -5.43 4.09
N ASP A 49 1.13 -5.25 5.19
CA ASP A 49 1.48 -5.90 6.45
C ASP A 49 1.38 -7.41 6.34
N ARG A 50 0.31 -7.92 5.74
CA ARG A 50 0.13 -9.35 5.47
C ARG A 50 1.21 -9.90 4.54
N MET A 51 1.68 -9.10 3.59
CA MET A 51 2.80 -9.43 2.70
C MET A 51 4.09 -9.70 3.49
N SER A 52 4.35 -8.94 4.53
CA SER A 52 5.52 -9.16 5.39
C SER A 52 5.50 -10.55 6.03
N LEU A 53 4.33 -11.02 6.44
CA LEU A 53 4.16 -12.37 6.96
C LEU A 53 4.31 -13.43 5.87
N SER A 54 3.79 -13.17 4.70
CA SER A 54 3.90 -14.04 3.54
C SER A 54 5.36 -14.28 3.15
N ILE A 55 6.18 -13.25 3.14
CA ILE A 55 7.61 -13.35 2.84
C ILE A 55 8.32 -14.19 3.90
N LYS A 56 8.00 -14.01 5.19
CA LYS A 56 8.54 -14.81 6.27
C LYS A 56 8.17 -16.29 6.17
N ASN A 57 6.94 -16.58 5.71
CA ASN A 57 6.42 -17.92 5.54
C ASN A 57 6.78 -18.54 4.19
N GLN A 58 7.50 -17.82 3.34
CA GLN A 58 7.92 -18.25 2.01
C GLN A 58 6.74 -18.62 1.09
N TRP A 59 5.67 -17.86 1.15
CA TRP A 59 4.52 -18.02 0.26
C TRP A 59 4.79 -17.35 -1.09
N PHE A 60 5.47 -18.08 -1.95
CA PHE A 60 5.81 -17.64 -3.29
C PHE A 60 5.21 -18.61 -4.32
N ASP A 61 4.82 -18.07 -5.48
CA ASP A 61 4.37 -18.88 -6.60
C ASP A 61 5.55 -19.40 -7.42
N GLU A 62 5.24 -20.08 -8.55
CA GLU A 62 6.25 -20.65 -9.45
C GLU A 62 7.18 -19.60 -10.05
N GLU A 63 6.70 -18.37 -10.21
CA GLU A 63 7.46 -17.23 -10.72
C GLU A 63 8.14 -16.42 -9.60
N ASN A 64 8.16 -16.95 -8.39
CA ASN A 64 8.75 -16.32 -7.20
C ASN A 64 8.05 -15.01 -6.79
N ARG A 65 6.77 -14.88 -7.11
CA ARG A 65 5.94 -13.74 -6.67
C ARG A 65 5.28 -14.06 -5.34
N ALA A 66 5.42 -13.15 -4.38
CA ALA A 66 4.77 -13.28 -3.09
C ALA A 66 3.24 -13.08 -3.22
N TYR A 67 2.48 -13.90 -2.53
CA TYR A 67 1.03 -13.79 -2.47
C TYR A 67 0.55 -13.84 -1.03
N ILE A 68 -0.68 -13.38 -0.81
CA ILE A 68 -1.33 -13.43 0.49
C ILE A 68 -2.67 -14.15 0.41
N TYR A 69 -3.08 -14.70 1.54
CA TYR A 69 -4.47 -15.15 1.76
C TYR A 69 -5.21 -14.02 2.48
N PHE A 70 -6.26 -13.52 1.86
CA PHE A 70 -7.04 -12.42 2.43
C PHE A 70 -8.48 -12.51 1.96
N SER A 71 -9.37 -12.78 2.88
CA SER A 71 -10.79 -12.97 2.58
C SER A 71 -11.59 -11.69 2.83
N ILE A 72 -12.81 -11.66 2.31
CA ILE A 72 -13.76 -10.57 2.60
C ILE A 72 -14.03 -10.50 4.11
N GLU A 73 -14.12 -11.65 4.76
CA GLU A 73 -14.33 -11.74 6.21
C GLU A 73 -13.16 -11.09 6.97
N ASP A 74 -11.93 -11.30 6.52
CA ASP A 74 -10.74 -10.64 7.09
C ASP A 74 -10.82 -9.12 6.96
N ILE A 75 -11.28 -8.62 5.82
CA ILE A 75 -11.46 -7.19 5.59
C ILE A 75 -12.52 -6.62 6.51
N MET A 76 -13.65 -7.31 6.61
CA MET A 76 -14.75 -6.89 7.48
C MET A 76 -14.31 -6.78 8.94
N GLU A 77 -13.53 -7.74 9.40
CA GLU A 77 -13.00 -7.77 10.76
C GLU A 77 -11.99 -6.64 11.02
N LEU A 78 -11.01 -6.49 10.13
CA LEU A 78 -9.93 -5.50 10.29
C LEU A 78 -10.42 -4.06 10.15
N LEU A 79 -11.32 -3.79 9.21
CA LEU A 79 -11.89 -2.47 8.99
C LEU A 79 -13.13 -2.21 9.85
N ASN A 80 -13.62 -3.23 10.55
CA ASN A 80 -14.85 -3.16 11.33
C ASN A 80 -16.00 -2.60 10.50
N CYS A 81 -16.24 -3.18 9.35
CA CYS A 81 -17.23 -2.72 8.39
C CYS A 81 -18.13 -3.88 7.90
N GLY A 82 -19.20 -3.52 7.21
CA GLY A 82 -20.08 -4.49 6.57
C GLY A 82 -19.51 -5.08 5.29
N ARG A 83 -20.14 -6.14 4.81
CA ARG A 83 -19.71 -6.87 3.61
C ARG A 83 -19.66 -5.98 2.37
N ASN A 84 -20.65 -5.13 2.16
CA ASN A 84 -20.74 -4.26 0.99
C ASN A 84 -19.54 -3.30 0.92
N LYS A 85 -19.18 -2.71 2.03
CA LYS A 85 -18.01 -1.81 2.13
C LYS A 85 -16.71 -2.57 1.89
N ALA A 86 -16.57 -3.76 2.45
CA ALA A 86 -15.40 -4.61 2.25
C ALA A 86 -15.22 -4.99 0.78
N VAL A 87 -16.28 -5.43 0.13
CA VAL A 87 -16.28 -5.79 -1.30
C VAL A 87 -15.95 -4.58 -2.16
N LYS A 88 -16.57 -3.44 -1.88
CA LYS A 88 -16.33 -2.20 -2.63
C LYS A 88 -14.87 -1.74 -2.52
N SER A 89 -14.31 -1.75 -1.31
CA SER A 89 -12.92 -1.34 -1.08
C SER A 89 -11.95 -2.26 -1.83
N LEU A 90 -12.22 -3.56 -1.82
CA LEU A 90 -11.40 -4.52 -2.56
C LEU A 90 -11.49 -4.30 -4.06
N GLN A 91 -12.69 -4.02 -4.59
CA GLN A 91 -12.90 -3.75 -6.00
C GLN A 91 -12.17 -2.51 -6.49
N GLU A 92 -12.04 -1.49 -5.67
CA GLU A 92 -11.28 -0.29 -6.01
C GLU A 92 -9.80 -0.57 -6.26
N LEU A 93 -9.26 -1.58 -5.60
CA LEU A 93 -7.86 -1.99 -5.74
C LEU A 93 -7.63 -3.03 -6.83
N ASP A 94 -8.65 -3.77 -7.20
CA ASP A 94 -8.59 -4.91 -8.10
C ASP A 94 -8.18 -4.51 -9.53
N ASP A 95 -7.56 -5.43 -10.24
CA ASP A 95 -7.14 -5.24 -11.63
C ASP A 95 -8.30 -5.27 -12.64
N GLU A 96 -9.39 -5.96 -12.32
CA GLU A 96 -10.55 -6.05 -13.22
C GLU A 96 -11.47 -4.82 -13.14
N LYS A 97 -11.74 -4.33 -11.95
CA LYS A 97 -12.72 -3.26 -11.72
C LYS A 97 -12.16 -1.98 -11.15
N GLY A 98 -10.94 -2.00 -10.67
CA GLY A 98 -10.29 -0.90 -9.99
C GLY A 98 -8.99 -0.46 -10.64
N ILE A 99 -8.12 0.10 -9.82
CA ILE A 99 -6.87 0.70 -10.29
C ILE A 99 -5.78 -0.34 -10.63
N GLY A 100 -5.93 -1.57 -10.15
CA GLY A 100 -4.98 -2.64 -10.46
C GLY A 100 -3.80 -2.77 -9.51
N LEU A 101 -3.91 -2.28 -8.29
CA LEU A 101 -2.88 -2.45 -7.26
C LEU A 101 -2.85 -3.87 -6.68
N ILE A 102 -3.88 -4.63 -6.86
CA ILE A 102 -3.95 -6.04 -6.47
C ILE A 102 -4.48 -6.88 -7.63
N GLU A 103 -4.13 -8.15 -7.61
CA GLU A 103 -4.67 -9.16 -8.53
C GLU A 103 -5.19 -10.33 -7.71
N LYS A 104 -6.47 -10.64 -7.87
CA LYS A 104 -7.08 -11.82 -7.26
C LYS A 104 -6.94 -13.01 -8.19
N ARG A 105 -6.52 -14.14 -7.64
CA ARG A 105 -6.43 -15.39 -8.41
C ARG A 105 -7.14 -16.50 -7.65
N ARG A 106 -8.15 -17.09 -8.28
CA ARG A 106 -8.82 -18.29 -7.78
C ARG A 106 -8.00 -19.51 -8.15
N GLN A 107 -7.71 -20.34 -7.16
CA GLN A 107 -6.95 -21.58 -7.38
C GLN A 107 -7.80 -22.78 -7.84
N GLY A 108 -9.12 -22.60 -7.89
CA GLY A 108 -10.05 -23.64 -8.28
C GLY A 108 -11.22 -23.76 -7.31
N PHE A 109 -12.14 -24.66 -7.61
CA PHE A 109 -13.35 -24.87 -6.82
C PHE A 109 -12.98 -25.35 -5.40
N GLY A 110 -13.51 -24.69 -4.38
CA GLY A 110 -13.27 -25.03 -2.99
C GLY A 110 -11.92 -24.59 -2.42
N LYS A 111 -11.06 -23.94 -3.21
CA LYS A 111 -9.77 -23.41 -2.74
C LYS A 111 -9.87 -21.93 -2.41
N VAL A 112 -9.05 -21.50 -1.45
CA VAL A 112 -8.97 -20.10 -1.03
C VAL A 112 -8.41 -19.24 -2.14
N THR A 113 -9.00 -18.06 -2.35
CA THR A 113 -8.49 -17.07 -3.30
C THR A 113 -7.18 -16.49 -2.76
N ILE A 114 -6.18 -16.44 -3.61
CA ILE A 114 -4.93 -15.75 -3.31
C ILE A 114 -4.93 -14.35 -3.92
N ILE A 115 -4.19 -13.45 -3.30
CA ILE A 115 -4.07 -12.07 -3.74
C ILE A 115 -2.59 -11.73 -3.92
N TYR A 116 -2.26 -11.21 -5.10
CA TYR A 116 -0.97 -10.58 -5.34
C TYR A 116 -1.10 -9.09 -5.10
N VAL A 117 -0.31 -8.58 -4.17
CA VAL A 117 -0.24 -7.13 -3.90
C VAL A 117 0.87 -6.55 -4.74
N LYS A 118 0.52 -5.62 -5.61
CA LYS A 118 1.46 -5.00 -6.54
C LYS A 118 2.06 -3.74 -5.92
N SER A 119 3.27 -3.42 -6.38
CA SER A 119 3.91 -2.15 -6.02
C SER A 119 3.19 -1.00 -6.71
N PHE A 120 3.04 0.11 -6.01
CA PHE A 120 2.52 1.35 -6.58
C PHE A 120 3.54 2.08 -7.45
N VAL A 121 4.79 1.61 -7.47
CA VAL A 121 5.82 2.12 -8.38
C VAL A 121 5.56 1.57 -9.76
N GLN A 122 5.04 2.40 -10.63
CA GLN A 122 4.81 2.04 -12.03
C GLN A 122 6.15 1.93 -12.76
N GLU A 123 6.23 0.96 -13.67
CA GLU A 123 7.31 0.98 -14.66
C GLU A 123 7.16 2.23 -15.50
N GLU A 124 8.14 3.10 -15.46
CA GLU A 124 8.12 4.33 -16.22
C GLU A 124 8.23 4.01 -17.71
N CYS A 125 7.36 4.61 -18.50
CA CYS A 125 7.52 4.59 -19.95
C CYS A 125 8.90 5.14 -20.32
N GLU A 126 9.50 4.62 -21.37
CA GLU A 126 10.85 5.05 -21.81
C GLU A 126 10.97 6.57 -21.97
N GLU A 127 9.89 7.24 -22.35
CA GLU A 127 9.84 8.69 -22.48
C GLU A 127 10.04 9.40 -21.13
N GLN A 128 9.36 8.92 -20.09
CA GLN A 128 9.50 9.48 -18.75
C GLN A 128 10.89 9.23 -18.17
N LYS A 129 11.47 8.07 -18.48
CA LYS A 129 12.85 7.77 -18.10
C LYS A 129 13.83 8.74 -18.75
N LYS A 130 13.61 9.10 -20.01
CA LYS A 130 14.43 10.08 -20.73
C LYS A 130 14.32 11.48 -20.12
N GLU A 131 13.13 11.90 -19.74
CA GLU A 131 12.92 13.21 -19.10
C GLU A 131 13.57 13.28 -17.72
N LYS A 132 13.38 12.24 -16.90
CA LYS A 132 14.04 12.18 -15.59
C LYS A 132 15.57 12.14 -15.72
N SER A 133 16.09 11.38 -16.68
CA SER A 133 17.52 11.34 -16.96
C SER A 133 18.08 12.70 -17.38
N LYS A 134 17.36 13.45 -18.22
CA LYS A 134 17.72 14.81 -18.60
C LYS A 134 17.70 15.75 -17.39
N MET A 135 16.70 15.63 -16.53
CA MET A 135 16.57 16.45 -15.33
C MET A 135 17.68 16.17 -14.33
N VAL A 136 18.03 14.89 -14.12
CA VAL A 136 19.15 14.50 -13.26
C VAL A 136 20.48 15.02 -13.81
N LYS A 137 20.71 14.92 -15.10
CA LYS A 137 21.90 15.49 -15.74
C LYS A 137 21.98 17.00 -15.56
N PHE A 138 20.87 17.68 -15.74
CA PHE A 138 20.81 19.13 -15.52
C PHE A 138 21.12 19.52 -14.08
N ILE A 139 20.57 18.83 -13.11
CA ILE A 139 20.82 19.05 -11.70
C ILE A 139 22.29 18.81 -11.37
N ASN A 140 22.90 17.76 -11.89
CA ASN A 140 24.30 17.44 -11.66
C ASN A 140 25.26 18.47 -12.30
N GLN A 141 24.88 19.05 -13.42
CA GLN A 141 25.68 20.09 -14.09
C GLN A 141 25.65 21.44 -13.37
N THR A 142 24.57 21.74 -12.68
CA THR A 142 24.38 23.02 -12.02
C THR A 142 24.94 23.09 -10.60
N SER A 143 25.50 22.01 -10.10
CA SER A 143 26.08 21.91 -8.74
C SER A 143 25.10 22.25 -7.62
N VAL A 144 23.83 22.16 -7.88
CA VAL A 144 22.77 22.52 -6.93
C VAL A 144 22.48 21.38 -5.95
N CYS A 145 23.09 20.24 -6.16
CA CYS A 145 22.97 19.07 -5.31
C CYS A 145 23.27 19.33 -3.84
N LEU A 146 24.04 20.36 -3.53
CA LEU A 146 24.33 20.75 -2.15
C LEU A 146 23.12 21.24 -1.36
N LEU A 147 22.08 21.66 -2.03
CA LEU A 147 20.85 22.12 -1.39
C LEU A 147 20.00 20.99 -0.83
N TYR A 148 20.22 19.79 -1.28
CA TYR A 148 19.44 18.64 -0.85
C TYR A 148 19.83 18.09 0.49
N THR A 149 21.03 18.32 0.94
CA THR A 149 21.48 17.85 2.24
C THR A 149 20.81 18.55 3.40
N SER A 150 20.32 19.75 3.18
CA SER A 150 19.56 20.49 4.19
C SER A 150 18.11 20.02 4.30
N ASP A 151 17.55 19.46 3.23
CA ASP A 151 16.17 19.04 3.19
C ASP A 151 15.98 17.60 3.70
N ALA A 152 17.03 16.87 3.85
CA ALA A 152 17.02 15.52 4.36
C ALA A 152 16.87 15.44 5.88
N ALA A 153 16.91 16.56 6.53
CA ALA A 153 16.74 16.63 7.97
C ALA A 153 15.27 16.56 8.41
#